data_19159d69cb4f4c6ec4847ca4d0bf4a88
#
_entry.id   19159d69cb4f4c6ec4847ca4d0bf4a88
#
_cell.length_a   1.000
_cell.length_b   1.000
_cell.length_c   1.000
_cell.angle_alpha   90.00
_cell.angle_beta   90.00
_cell.angle_gamma   90.00
#
_symmetry.space_group_name_H-M   'P 1'
#
loop_
_entity.id
_entity.type
_entity.pdbx_description
1 polymer ?
#
loop_
_entity_poly.entity_id
_entity_poly.type
_entity_poly.pdbx_seq_one_letter_code
_entity_poly.pdbx_strand_id
1 'polypeptide(L)'
;MKGMKLKARAIILAVVLLIAYFTFTTMAKKKVTVLYDGKVKTVTSNAKTVGALLKETGIYIGEKDKIYPDIDSKVKDGLAISIKRAVPVTIKVDGKELKVKSAEETVERLLQSEGIILNEKDKVLPTLNSLVKPNMEVKITRVEEKTIISSKIIPYKVVKKPNHDMLKGTSKVIQNGMDGILEITTKVVMEDGKIISTKKVGEAIKRRPIDKIIQVGTLGFFVPSRGSEPVAYVKKLRMKATSYTSSYECTGKRPGDPGFGRTATGTIARRNPNGFSTVAVDPDVIPLGTRLYIEGYGFAIAEDVGGGVKGDKIDLYFEPGTKEFRNWSTRYVDVYILR
;
A
#
# COMPACT_ATOMS: atom_id res chain seq x y z
N MET A 1 -93.62 -57.08 29.26
CA MET A 1 -92.37 -57.74 28.67
C MET A 1 -92.23 -57.64 27.17
N LYS A 2 -93.24 -57.51 26.36
CA LYS A 2 -93.13 -57.44 24.81
C LYS A 2 -92.52 -56.12 24.32
N GLY A 3 -92.74 -54.96 24.96
CA GLY A 3 -92.25 -53.65 24.53
C GLY A 3 -90.78 -53.42 24.75
N MET A 4 -90.14 -54.05 25.77
CA MET A 4 -88.73 -53.91 26.13
C MET A 4 -87.85 -54.75 25.12
N LYS A 5 -88.34 -55.89 24.68
CA LYS A 5 -87.68 -56.72 23.63
C LYS A 5 -87.69 -56.06 22.26
N LEU A 6 -88.73 -55.24 21.93
CA LEU A 6 -88.77 -54.48 20.67
C LEU A 6 -87.82 -53.33 20.66
N LYS A 7 -87.73 -52.58 21.76
CA LYS A 7 -86.67 -51.49 21.92
C LYS A 7 -85.30 -51.98 21.86
N ALA A 8 -85.03 -53.15 22.49
CA ALA A 8 -83.69 -53.74 22.45
C ALA A 8 -83.30 -54.20 21.04
N ARG A 9 -84.22 -54.76 20.26
CA ARG A 9 -83.97 -55.12 18.84
C ARG A 9 -83.76 -53.90 17.93
N ALA A 10 -84.49 -52.83 18.16
CA ALA A 10 -84.30 -51.58 17.38
C ALA A 10 -82.94 -50.95 17.68
N ILE A 11 -82.46 -50.98 18.94
CA ILE A 11 -81.14 -50.50 19.28
C ILE A 11 -80.02 -51.34 18.67
N ILE A 12 -80.15 -52.68 18.71
CA ILE A 12 -79.22 -53.60 18.05
C ILE A 12 -79.17 -53.35 16.55
N LEU A 13 -80.29 -53.18 15.89
CA LEU A 13 -80.37 -52.91 14.45
C LEU A 13 -79.71 -51.55 14.11
N ALA A 14 -79.92 -50.50 14.94
CA ALA A 14 -79.32 -49.22 14.75
C ALA A 14 -77.76 -49.28 14.94
N VAL A 15 -77.28 -50.04 15.91
CA VAL A 15 -75.82 -50.27 16.13
C VAL A 15 -75.19 -51.03 14.96
N VAL A 16 -75.92 -52.11 14.45
CA VAL A 16 -75.41 -52.86 13.30
C VAL A 16 -75.36 -51.99 12.06
N LEU A 17 -76.41 -51.13 11.82
CA LEU A 17 -76.39 -50.17 10.69
C LEU A 17 -75.33 -49.11 10.84
N LEU A 18 -75.09 -48.63 12.05
CA LEU A 18 -73.98 -47.69 12.34
C LEU A 18 -72.61 -48.35 12.08
N ILE A 19 -72.42 -49.59 12.51
CA ILE A 19 -71.18 -50.35 12.26
C ILE A 19 -71.01 -50.59 10.76
N ALA A 20 -72.13 -51.01 10.05
CA ALA A 20 -72.11 -51.24 8.63
C ALA A 20 -71.85 -49.95 7.82
N TYR A 21 -72.43 -48.81 8.27
CA TYR A 21 -72.14 -47.50 7.68
C TYR A 21 -70.72 -47.09 7.92
N PHE A 22 -70.19 -47.29 9.13
CA PHE A 22 -68.78 -46.97 9.48
C PHE A 22 -67.77 -47.87 8.71
N THR A 23 -68.07 -49.17 8.57
CA THR A 23 -67.23 -50.06 7.80
C THR A 23 -67.36 -49.75 6.28
N PHE A 24 -68.52 -49.40 5.78
CA PHE A 24 -68.71 -48.98 4.38
C PHE A 24 -67.94 -47.70 4.06
N THR A 25 -68.00 -46.69 4.94
CA THR A 25 -67.29 -45.44 4.73
C THR A 25 -65.77 -45.63 4.83
N THR A 26 -65.30 -46.60 5.63
CA THR A 26 -63.87 -46.93 5.73
C THR A 26 -63.39 -47.79 4.54
N MET A 27 -64.27 -48.44 3.85
CA MET A 27 -64.00 -49.25 2.62
C MET A 27 -64.17 -48.49 1.30
N ALA A 28 -64.68 -47.25 1.34
CA ALA A 28 -64.86 -46.46 0.12
C ALA A 28 -63.51 -46.17 -0.52
N LYS A 29 -63.32 -46.66 -1.75
CA LYS A 29 -62.11 -46.41 -2.52
C LYS A 29 -61.97 -44.91 -2.81
N LYS A 30 -60.85 -44.37 -2.58
CA LYS A 30 -60.48 -42.93 -2.79
C LYS A 30 -59.87 -42.76 -4.15
N LYS A 31 -60.26 -41.76 -4.89
CA LYS A 31 -59.73 -41.41 -6.19
C LYS A 31 -58.60 -40.41 -5.98
N VAL A 32 -57.37 -40.72 -6.38
CA VAL A 32 -56.16 -39.92 -6.18
C VAL A 32 -55.47 -39.68 -7.51
N THR A 33 -55.00 -38.46 -7.71
CA THR A 33 -54.23 -38.09 -8.89
C THR A 33 -52.74 -38.01 -8.53
N VAL A 34 -51.91 -38.75 -9.23
CA VAL A 34 -50.48 -38.75 -9.04
C VAL A 34 -49.80 -38.15 -10.27
N LEU A 35 -49.05 -37.05 -10.05
CA LEU A 35 -48.22 -36.40 -11.05
C LEU A 35 -46.77 -36.83 -10.84
N TYR A 36 -46.17 -37.52 -11.79
CA TYR A 36 -44.77 -37.99 -11.74
C TYR A 36 -44.21 -38.15 -13.15
N ASP A 37 -42.95 -37.88 -13.34
CA ASP A 37 -42.23 -38.00 -14.63
C ASP A 37 -42.95 -37.30 -15.80
N GLY A 38 -43.60 -36.16 -15.56
CA GLY A 38 -44.43 -35.46 -16.54
C GLY A 38 -45.75 -36.15 -16.90
N LYS A 39 -46.10 -37.27 -16.24
CA LYS A 39 -47.32 -38.04 -16.45
C LYS A 39 -48.33 -37.80 -15.34
N VAL A 40 -49.59 -37.79 -15.67
CA VAL A 40 -50.71 -37.73 -14.72
C VAL A 40 -51.41 -39.11 -14.70
N LYS A 41 -51.43 -39.76 -13.55
CA LYS A 41 -52.08 -41.04 -13.33
C LYS A 41 -53.14 -40.91 -12.24
N THR A 42 -54.38 -41.18 -12.58
CA THR A 42 -55.45 -41.27 -11.59
C THR A 42 -55.60 -42.72 -11.13
N VAL A 43 -55.58 -42.95 -9.85
CA VAL A 43 -55.67 -44.26 -9.22
C VAL A 43 -56.78 -44.26 -8.18
N THR A 44 -57.36 -45.43 -7.98
CA THR A 44 -58.43 -45.66 -6.97
C THR A 44 -57.91 -46.66 -5.96
N SER A 45 -57.75 -46.25 -4.71
CA SER A 45 -57.09 -47.04 -3.65
C SER A 45 -57.79 -46.90 -2.30
N ASN A 46 -57.61 -47.90 -1.47
CA ASN A 46 -58.01 -47.89 -0.04
C ASN A 46 -56.83 -47.55 0.88
N ALA A 47 -55.67 -47.22 0.31
CA ALA A 47 -54.46 -46.89 1.07
C ALA A 47 -54.72 -45.77 2.09
N LYS A 48 -54.12 -45.91 3.27
CA LYS A 48 -54.28 -44.94 4.37
C LYS A 48 -53.31 -43.78 4.22
N THR A 49 -52.11 -44.02 3.68
CA THR A 49 -51.04 -43.02 3.51
C THR A 49 -50.58 -42.92 2.07
N VAL A 50 -49.98 -41.80 1.70
CA VAL A 50 -49.39 -41.55 0.39
C VAL A 50 -48.33 -42.63 0.05
N GLY A 51 -47.46 -42.98 0.99
CA GLY A 51 -46.47 -44.03 0.78
C GLY A 51 -47.06 -45.40 0.48
N ALA A 52 -48.15 -45.82 1.20
CA ALA A 52 -48.85 -47.06 0.95
C ALA A 52 -49.50 -47.08 -0.46
N LEU A 53 -50.06 -45.94 -0.87
CA LEU A 53 -50.65 -45.78 -2.21
C LEU A 53 -49.59 -45.89 -3.33
N LEU A 54 -48.48 -45.22 -3.17
CA LEU A 54 -47.39 -45.26 -4.15
C LEU A 54 -46.82 -46.67 -4.30
N LYS A 55 -46.66 -47.39 -3.17
CA LYS A 55 -46.24 -48.79 -3.18
C LYS A 55 -47.26 -49.70 -3.88
N GLU A 56 -48.55 -49.54 -3.56
CA GLU A 56 -49.65 -50.31 -4.20
C GLU A 56 -49.69 -50.09 -5.71
N THR A 57 -49.41 -48.88 -6.17
CA THR A 57 -49.48 -48.50 -7.60
C THR A 57 -48.18 -48.79 -8.36
N GLY A 58 -47.13 -49.33 -7.71
CA GLY A 58 -45.84 -49.64 -8.29
C GLY A 58 -45.01 -48.40 -8.66
N ILE A 59 -45.30 -47.24 -8.04
CA ILE A 59 -44.53 -46.02 -8.26
C ILE A 59 -43.36 -46.00 -7.24
N TYR A 60 -42.17 -46.30 -7.74
CA TYR A 60 -40.95 -46.28 -6.95
C TYR A 60 -40.52 -44.84 -6.62
N ILE A 61 -40.06 -44.62 -5.41
CA ILE A 61 -39.55 -43.34 -4.93
C ILE A 61 -38.08 -43.53 -4.58
N GLY A 62 -37.24 -42.68 -5.14
CA GLY A 62 -35.81 -42.61 -4.81
C GLY A 62 -35.57 -41.85 -3.50
N GLU A 63 -34.44 -42.13 -2.88
CA GLU A 63 -34.07 -41.53 -1.58
C GLU A 63 -34.09 -40.00 -1.55
N LYS A 64 -33.70 -39.35 -2.64
CA LYS A 64 -33.63 -37.90 -2.77
C LYS A 64 -34.81 -37.29 -3.54
N ASP A 65 -35.82 -38.09 -3.91
CA ASP A 65 -37.03 -37.57 -4.54
C ASP A 65 -37.85 -36.75 -3.55
N LYS A 66 -38.54 -35.72 -4.01
CA LYS A 66 -39.49 -34.95 -3.20
C LYS A 66 -40.92 -35.31 -3.56
N ILE A 67 -41.73 -35.51 -2.52
CA ILE A 67 -43.14 -35.87 -2.65
C ILE A 67 -43.98 -34.82 -1.92
N TYR A 68 -45.06 -34.42 -2.54
CA TYR A 68 -46.00 -33.52 -1.91
C TYR A 68 -47.44 -34.03 -2.19
N PRO A 69 -48.29 -34.19 -1.18
CA PRO A 69 -47.97 -34.14 0.26
C PRO A 69 -47.00 -35.25 0.67
N ASP A 70 -46.42 -35.09 1.90
CA ASP A 70 -45.44 -36.01 2.46
C ASP A 70 -45.91 -37.48 2.42
N ILE A 71 -44.95 -38.42 2.41
CA ILE A 71 -45.16 -39.87 2.28
C ILE A 71 -46.08 -40.45 3.35
N ASP A 72 -46.07 -39.85 4.58
CA ASP A 72 -46.90 -40.27 5.71
C ASP A 72 -48.26 -39.57 5.76
N SER A 73 -48.53 -38.65 4.83
CA SER A 73 -49.77 -37.93 4.75
C SER A 73 -50.97 -38.87 4.45
N LYS A 74 -52.10 -38.61 5.14
CA LYS A 74 -53.34 -39.38 4.95
C LYS A 74 -53.91 -39.17 3.55
N VAL A 75 -54.27 -40.27 2.88
CA VAL A 75 -54.96 -40.23 1.60
C VAL A 75 -56.41 -39.87 1.83
N LYS A 76 -56.90 -38.86 1.07
CA LYS A 76 -58.28 -38.41 1.00
C LYS A 76 -58.79 -38.54 -0.45
N ASP A 77 -60.08 -38.61 -0.63
CA ASP A 77 -60.66 -38.58 -1.94
C ASP A 77 -60.36 -37.23 -2.64
N GLY A 78 -60.01 -37.27 -3.93
CA GLY A 78 -59.60 -36.12 -4.70
C GLY A 78 -58.15 -35.62 -4.43
N LEU A 79 -57.35 -36.33 -3.61
CA LEU A 79 -55.97 -35.90 -3.29
C LEU A 79 -55.14 -35.89 -4.59
N ALA A 80 -54.36 -34.81 -4.75
CA ALA A 80 -53.31 -34.68 -5.74
C ALA A 80 -51.94 -34.91 -5.09
N ILE A 81 -51.16 -35.83 -5.64
CA ILE A 81 -49.80 -36.13 -5.23
C ILE A 81 -48.85 -35.72 -6.33
N SER A 82 -47.83 -34.94 -6.00
CA SER A 82 -46.77 -34.54 -6.92
C SER A 82 -45.44 -35.18 -6.51
N ILE A 83 -44.75 -35.80 -7.45
CA ILE A 83 -43.43 -36.39 -7.23
C ILE A 83 -42.42 -35.68 -8.12
N LYS A 84 -41.45 -35.02 -7.50
CA LYS A 84 -40.30 -34.40 -8.18
C LYS A 84 -39.10 -35.32 -8.07
N ARG A 85 -38.64 -35.83 -9.22
CA ARG A 85 -37.48 -36.71 -9.26
C ARG A 85 -36.19 -36.00 -8.97
N ALA A 86 -35.32 -36.65 -8.23
CA ALA A 86 -33.95 -36.21 -8.03
C ALA A 86 -33.13 -36.42 -9.31
N VAL A 87 -32.50 -35.38 -9.78
CA VAL A 87 -31.65 -35.37 -10.98
C VAL A 87 -30.19 -35.40 -10.62
N PRO A 88 -29.29 -35.99 -11.42
CA PRO A 88 -27.86 -35.96 -11.18
C PRO A 88 -27.30 -34.55 -11.36
N VAL A 89 -26.46 -34.11 -10.43
CA VAL A 89 -25.79 -32.82 -10.43
C VAL A 89 -24.35 -33.02 -9.98
N THR A 90 -23.40 -32.28 -10.55
CA THR A 90 -22.01 -32.28 -10.17
C THR A 90 -21.70 -30.95 -9.49
N ILE A 91 -21.15 -30.99 -8.27
CA ILE A 91 -20.73 -29.81 -7.52
C ILE A 91 -19.21 -29.81 -7.42
N LYS A 92 -18.55 -28.74 -7.89
CA LYS A 92 -17.10 -28.54 -7.78
C LYS A 92 -16.82 -27.46 -6.74
N VAL A 93 -16.18 -27.84 -5.64
CA VAL A 93 -15.87 -26.96 -4.52
C VAL A 93 -14.61 -27.45 -3.80
N ASP A 94 -13.76 -26.53 -3.35
CA ASP A 94 -12.55 -26.81 -2.55
C ASP A 94 -11.62 -27.86 -3.20
N GLY A 95 -11.51 -27.81 -4.53
CA GLY A 95 -10.71 -28.76 -5.33
C GLY A 95 -11.31 -30.17 -5.45
N LYS A 96 -12.54 -30.39 -4.94
CA LYS A 96 -13.26 -31.67 -4.99
C LYS A 96 -14.42 -31.61 -5.98
N GLU A 97 -14.77 -32.80 -6.51
CA GLU A 97 -15.94 -33.00 -7.35
C GLU A 97 -16.92 -33.94 -6.63
N LEU A 98 -18.11 -33.44 -6.31
CA LEU A 98 -19.18 -34.16 -5.65
C LEU A 98 -20.27 -34.47 -6.67
N LYS A 99 -20.56 -35.75 -6.91
CA LYS A 99 -21.68 -36.20 -7.77
C LYS A 99 -22.85 -36.57 -6.88
N VAL A 100 -23.93 -35.79 -6.95
CA VAL A 100 -25.09 -35.94 -6.09
C VAL A 100 -26.37 -36.09 -6.95
N LYS A 101 -27.43 -36.60 -6.32
CA LYS A 101 -28.78 -36.52 -6.88
C LYS A 101 -29.58 -35.55 -6.04
N SER A 102 -30.34 -34.65 -6.66
CA SER A 102 -31.14 -33.68 -5.95
C SER A 102 -32.47 -33.39 -6.65
N ALA A 103 -33.53 -33.26 -5.86
CA ALA A 103 -34.83 -32.76 -6.27
C ALA A 103 -35.06 -31.32 -5.79
N GLU A 104 -33.99 -30.62 -5.35
CA GLU A 104 -34.11 -29.21 -4.96
C GLU A 104 -34.50 -28.33 -6.17
N GLU A 105 -35.05 -27.15 -5.87
CA GLU A 105 -35.54 -26.28 -6.92
C GLU A 105 -34.43 -25.37 -7.45
N THR A 106 -33.64 -24.82 -6.55
CA THR A 106 -32.58 -23.85 -6.88
C THR A 106 -31.22 -24.38 -6.46
N VAL A 107 -30.17 -23.81 -7.05
CA VAL A 107 -28.76 -24.06 -6.67
C VAL A 107 -28.53 -23.74 -5.20
N GLU A 108 -29.12 -22.67 -4.69
CA GLU A 108 -28.99 -22.30 -3.26
C GLU A 108 -29.45 -23.44 -2.35
N ARG A 109 -30.71 -23.95 -2.61
CA ARG A 109 -31.28 -25.06 -1.82
C ARG A 109 -30.45 -26.33 -1.96
N LEU A 110 -29.97 -26.61 -3.18
CA LEU A 110 -29.11 -27.75 -3.44
C LEU A 110 -27.82 -27.67 -2.55
N LEU A 111 -27.13 -26.53 -2.54
CA LEU A 111 -25.92 -26.36 -1.74
C LEU A 111 -26.20 -26.48 -0.24
N GLN A 112 -27.31 -25.90 0.23
CA GLN A 112 -27.76 -26.02 1.62
C GLN A 112 -28.06 -27.49 1.99
N SER A 113 -28.76 -28.24 1.13
CA SER A 113 -29.09 -29.66 1.39
C SER A 113 -27.88 -30.57 1.41
N GLU A 114 -26.82 -30.21 0.69
CA GLU A 114 -25.54 -30.94 0.69
C GLU A 114 -24.55 -30.41 1.76
N GLY A 115 -24.98 -29.46 2.63
CA GLY A 115 -24.16 -28.93 3.75
C GLY A 115 -23.03 -28.00 3.31
N ILE A 116 -23.10 -27.44 2.10
CA ILE A 116 -22.08 -26.55 1.57
C ILE A 116 -22.36 -25.14 2.02
N ILE A 117 -21.50 -24.63 2.90
CA ILE A 117 -21.58 -23.26 3.44
C ILE A 117 -20.82 -22.33 2.47
N LEU A 118 -21.45 -21.22 2.09
CA LEU A 118 -20.84 -20.17 1.29
C LEU A 118 -20.44 -18.98 2.17
N ASN A 119 -19.30 -18.40 1.84
CA ASN A 119 -18.90 -17.09 2.36
C ASN A 119 -19.51 -15.99 1.50
N GLU A 120 -19.61 -14.78 2.05
CA GLU A 120 -20.23 -13.62 1.38
C GLU A 120 -19.64 -13.31 0.00
N LYS A 121 -18.35 -13.57 -0.19
CA LYS A 121 -17.61 -13.24 -1.42
C LYS A 121 -17.43 -14.42 -2.37
N ASP A 122 -17.87 -15.62 -1.98
CA ASP A 122 -17.73 -16.80 -2.83
C ASP A 122 -18.52 -16.63 -4.13
N LYS A 123 -17.94 -17.10 -5.22
CA LYS A 123 -18.57 -17.07 -6.54
C LYS A 123 -19.21 -18.42 -6.84
N VAL A 124 -20.46 -18.39 -7.25
CA VAL A 124 -21.21 -19.61 -7.60
C VAL A 124 -21.68 -19.52 -9.05
N LEU A 125 -21.38 -20.51 -9.84
CA LEU A 125 -21.76 -20.60 -11.23
C LEU A 125 -22.40 -21.99 -11.51
N PRO A 126 -23.65 -22.06 -12.00
CA PRO A 126 -24.62 -20.98 -12.18
C PRO A 126 -25.03 -20.28 -10.88
N THR A 127 -25.72 -19.12 -10.98
CA THR A 127 -26.10 -18.32 -9.80
C THR A 127 -27.01 -19.09 -8.85
N LEU A 128 -27.07 -18.69 -7.59
CA LEU A 128 -27.84 -19.34 -6.53
C LEU A 128 -29.33 -19.52 -6.86
N ASN A 129 -29.90 -18.56 -7.57
CA ASN A 129 -31.32 -18.60 -7.99
C ASN A 129 -31.60 -19.46 -9.23
N SER A 130 -30.55 -20.03 -9.83
CA SER A 130 -30.73 -20.88 -11.03
C SER A 130 -31.49 -22.16 -10.68
N LEU A 131 -32.41 -22.57 -11.55
CA LEU A 131 -33.13 -23.83 -11.38
C LEU A 131 -32.21 -25.03 -11.62
N VAL A 132 -32.31 -26.02 -10.75
CA VAL A 132 -31.53 -27.27 -10.85
C VAL A 132 -32.04 -28.08 -12.07
N LYS A 133 -31.09 -28.48 -12.91
CA LYS A 133 -31.37 -29.28 -14.14
C LYS A 133 -30.55 -30.58 -14.14
N PRO A 134 -31.00 -31.61 -14.85
CA PRO A 134 -30.23 -32.85 -15.01
C PRO A 134 -28.84 -32.58 -15.58
N ASN A 135 -27.81 -33.21 -14.99
CA ASN A 135 -26.39 -33.11 -15.36
C ASN A 135 -25.81 -31.68 -15.26
N MET A 136 -26.45 -30.81 -14.46
CA MET A 136 -25.91 -29.48 -14.18
C MET A 136 -24.57 -29.59 -13.45
N GLU A 137 -23.61 -28.74 -13.83
CA GLU A 137 -22.39 -28.53 -13.10
C GLU A 137 -22.50 -27.20 -12.30
N VAL A 138 -22.31 -27.28 -10.99
CA VAL A 138 -22.25 -26.12 -10.10
C VAL A 138 -20.82 -25.96 -9.63
N LYS A 139 -20.19 -24.85 -10.01
CA LYS A 139 -18.84 -24.50 -9.59
C LYS A 139 -18.86 -23.42 -8.51
N ILE A 140 -18.20 -23.67 -7.41
CA ILE A 140 -18.00 -22.72 -6.33
C ILE A 140 -16.52 -22.35 -6.33
N THR A 141 -16.22 -21.05 -6.43
CA THR A 141 -14.87 -20.50 -6.30
C THR A 141 -14.78 -19.75 -4.97
N ARG A 142 -13.90 -20.20 -4.09
CA ARG A 142 -13.68 -19.57 -2.79
C ARG A 142 -12.96 -18.25 -2.96
N VAL A 143 -13.49 -17.16 -2.41
CA VAL A 143 -12.88 -15.84 -2.48
C VAL A 143 -12.48 -15.38 -1.09
N GLU A 144 -11.17 -15.22 -0.90
CA GLU A 144 -10.59 -14.71 0.35
C GLU A 144 -9.92 -13.36 0.13
N GLU A 145 -10.14 -12.42 1.06
CA GLU A 145 -9.41 -11.18 1.12
C GLU A 145 -8.53 -11.16 2.36
N LYS A 146 -7.25 -10.90 2.18
CA LYS A 146 -6.28 -10.80 3.28
C LYS A 146 -5.55 -9.46 3.21
N THR A 147 -5.25 -8.91 4.36
CA THR A 147 -4.36 -7.75 4.48
C THR A 147 -3.00 -8.24 4.95
N ILE A 148 -1.97 -7.92 4.15
CA ILE A 148 -0.58 -8.27 4.43
C ILE A 148 0.17 -6.98 4.74
N ILE A 149 0.89 -6.96 5.86
CA ILE A 149 1.78 -5.87 6.22
C ILE A 149 3.21 -6.35 5.96
N SER A 150 3.93 -5.63 5.12
CA SER A 150 5.33 -5.87 4.81
C SER A 150 6.17 -4.67 5.22
N SER A 151 7.45 -4.90 5.57
CA SER A 151 8.37 -3.84 5.94
C SER A 151 9.41 -3.64 4.84
N LYS A 152 9.69 -2.37 4.51
CA LYS A 152 10.76 -1.96 3.61
C LYS A 152 11.75 -1.07 4.36
N ILE A 153 13.05 -1.28 4.13
CA ILE A 153 14.10 -0.44 4.71
C ILE A 153 14.13 0.90 3.99
N ILE A 154 14.22 1.99 4.76
CA ILE A 154 14.55 3.33 4.30
C ILE A 154 16.02 3.57 4.68
N PRO A 155 16.97 3.58 3.73
CA PRO A 155 18.36 3.75 4.05
C PRO A 155 18.64 5.15 4.62
N TYR A 156 19.55 5.23 5.60
CA TYR A 156 20.05 6.50 6.10
C TYR A 156 21.03 7.14 5.11
N LYS A 157 21.20 8.45 5.20
CA LYS A 157 22.21 9.21 4.44
C LYS A 157 23.48 9.38 5.25
N VAL A 158 24.61 9.56 4.54
CA VAL A 158 25.88 9.95 5.14
C VAL A 158 26.12 11.43 4.90
N VAL A 159 26.09 12.22 5.95
CA VAL A 159 26.30 13.67 5.91
C VAL A 159 27.70 13.98 6.40
N LYS A 160 28.52 14.63 5.56
CA LYS A 160 29.85 15.11 5.92
C LYS A 160 29.75 16.56 6.33
N LYS A 161 30.23 16.92 7.54
CA LYS A 161 30.30 18.29 8.06
C LYS A 161 31.76 18.71 8.20
N PRO A 162 32.17 19.87 7.66
CA PRO A 162 33.50 20.37 7.84
C PRO A 162 33.75 20.69 9.30
N ASN A 163 34.97 20.41 9.78
CA ASN A 163 35.44 20.81 11.10
C ASN A 163 36.79 21.51 10.93
N HIS A 164 36.80 22.81 11.24
CA HIS A 164 37.96 23.67 11.08
C HIS A 164 39.03 23.53 12.19
N ASP A 165 38.75 22.74 13.23
CA ASP A 165 39.66 22.42 14.32
C ASP A 165 40.33 21.05 14.12
N MET A 166 39.91 20.29 13.13
CA MET A 166 40.47 18.99 12.78
C MET A 166 41.42 19.10 11.58
N LEU A 167 42.51 18.38 11.65
CA LEU A 167 43.51 18.33 10.58
C LEU A 167 42.87 17.79 9.27
N LYS A 168 43.21 18.42 8.16
CA LYS A 168 42.81 17.99 6.82
C LYS A 168 43.25 16.55 6.59
N GLY A 169 42.31 15.74 6.05
CA GLY A 169 42.55 14.31 5.84
C GLY A 169 42.10 13.43 7.01
N THR A 170 41.74 14.03 8.17
CA THR A 170 41.16 13.27 9.27
C THR A 170 39.65 13.33 9.25
N SER A 171 39.00 12.33 9.85
CA SER A 171 37.55 12.31 9.99
C SER A 171 37.13 11.66 11.30
N LYS A 172 35.97 12.07 11.84
CA LYS A 172 35.39 11.52 13.07
C LYS A 172 33.89 11.31 12.88
N VAL A 173 33.41 10.10 13.16
CA VAL A 173 31.98 9.83 13.22
C VAL A 173 31.44 10.43 14.51
N ILE A 174 30.49 11.34 14.43
CA ILE A 174 29.85 11.98 15.59
C ILE A 174 28.44 11.49 15.82
N GLN A 175 27.84 10.87 14.80
CA GLN A 175 26.53 10.22 14.88
C GLN A 175 26.52 8.99 13.97
N ASN A 176 26.17 7.84 14.52
CA ASN A 176 25.93 6.65 13.70
C ASN A 176 24.59 6.74 12.98
N GLY A 177 24.56 6.23 11.74
CA GLY A 177 23.34 6.10 10.98
C GLY A 177 22.49 4.93 11.47
N MET A 178 21.18 5.04 11.31
CA MET A 178 20.23 3.98 11.54
C MET A 178 19.18 4.00 10.42
N ASP A 179 18.95 2.86 9.79
CA ASP A 179 17.93 2.74 8.76
C ASP A 179 16.54 2.94 9.32
N GLY A 180 15.70 3.57 8.56
CA GLY A 180 14.26 3.68 8.80
C GLY A 180 13.52 2.42 8.39
N ILE A 181 12.25 2.34 8.77
CA ILE A 181 11.33 1.25 8.41
C ILE A 181 10.05 1.87 7.86
N LEU A 182 9.71 1.49 6.64
CA LEU A 182 8.46 1.78 5.98
C LEU A 182 7.58 0.54 6.06
N GLU A 183 6.39 0.63 6.63
CA GLU A 183 5.37 -0.42 6.57
C GLU A 183 4.45 -0.16 5.38
N ILE A 184 4.24 -1.21 4.58
CA ILE A 184 3.37 -1.20 3.42
C ILE A 184 2.24 -2.17 3.69
N THR A 185 1.02 -1.67 3.67
CA THR A 185 -0.20 -2.45 3.81
C THR A 185 -0.73 -2.79 2.42
N THR A 186 -0.84 -4.09 2.14
CA THR A 186 -1.30 -4.60 0.85
C THR A 186 -2.54 -5.45 1.06
N LYS A 187 -3.61 -5.16 0.34
CA LYS A 187 -4.80 -6.01 0.24
C LYS A 187 -4.57 -7.03 -0.86
N VAL A 188 -4.74 -8.30 -0.51
CA VAL A 188 -4.58 -9.45 -1.42
C VAL A 188 -5.94 -10.13 -1.55
N VAL A 189 -6.39 -10.37 -2.77
CA VAL A 189 -7.58 -11.14 -3.08
C VAL A 189 -7.14 -12.46 -3.69
N MET A 190 -7.67 -13.55 -3.15
CA MET A 190 -7.36 -14.91 -3.60
C MET A 190 -8.63 -15.62 -4.05
N GLU A 191 -8.52 -16.39 -5.13
CA GLU A 191 -9.55 -17.33 -5.60
C GLU A 191 -8.99 -18.75 -5.54
N ASP A 192 -9.71 -19.66 -4.86
CA ASP A 192 -9.27 -21.04 -4.63
C ASP A 192 -7.81 -21.14 -4.17
N GLY A 193 -7.39 -20.24 -3.26
CA GLY A 193 -6.03 -20.15 -2.72
C GLY A 193 -4.99 -19.52 -3.65
N LYS A 194 -5.34 -19.10 -4.87
CA LYS A 194 -4.45 -18.41 -5.80
C LYS A 194 -4.64 -16.91 -5.74
N ILE A 195 -3.55 -16.16 -5.65
CA ILE A 195 -3.59 -14.69 -5.68
C ILE A 195 -4.03 -14.24 -7.08
N ILE A 196 -5.15 -13.50 -7.14
CA ILE A 196 -5.67 -12.92 -8.38
C ILE A 196 -5.47 -11.39 -8.42
N SER A 197 -5.34 -10.75 -7.26
CA SER A 197 -5.14 -9.31 -7.18
C SER A 197 -4.35 -8.93 -5.93
N THR A 198 -3.46 -7.95 -6.10
CA THR A 198 -2.74 -7.30 -5.00
C THR A 198 -2.87 -5.80 -5.15
N LYS A 199 -3.26 -5.10 -4.11
CA LYS A 199 -3.40 -3.64 -4.12
C LYS A 199 -2.78 -3.04 -2.86
N LYS A 200 -1.81 -2.14 -3.03
CA LYS A 200 -1.29 -1.32 -1.93
C LYS A 200 -2.42 -0.39 -1.45
N VAL A 201 -2.77 -0.49 -0.19
CA VAL A 201 -3.87 0.27 0.43
C VAL A 201 -3.39 1.26 1.48
N GLY A 202 -2.13 1.11 1.94
CA GLY A 202 -1.54 2.03 2.90
C GLY A 202 -0.02 1.97 2.90
N GLU A 203 0.58 3.05 3.39
CA GLU A 203 2.01 3.18 3.61
C GLU A 203 2.24 4.09 4.82
N ALA A 204 3.07 3.66 5.76
CA ALA A 204 3.39 4.42 6.96
C ALA A 204 4.86 4.27 7.35
N ILE A 205 5.50 5.37 7.71
CA ILE A 205 6.86 5.32 8.24
C ILE A 205 6.78 4.89 9.71
N LYS A 206 7.15 3.64 9.98
CA LYS A 206 7.21 3.10 11.34
C LYS A 206 8.39 3.67 12.14
N ARG A 207 9.52 3.87 11.47
CA ARG A 207 10.72 4.49 12.03
C ARG A 207 11.40 5.34 10.96
N ARG A 208 11.67 6.61 11.27
CA ARG A 208 12.44 7.48 10.39
C ARG A 208 13.91 7.09 10.41
N PRO A 209 14.63 7.19 9.29
CA PRO A 209 16.07 6.98 9.28
C PRO A 209 16.77 8.08 10.09
N ILE A 210 17.90 7.72 10.73
CA ILE A 210 18.80 8.65 11.40
C ILE A 210 20.08 8.71 10.56
N ASP A 211 20.43 9.90 10.06
CA ASP A 211 21.59 10.06 9.20
C ASP A 211 22.90 9.85 9.95
N LYS A 212 23.87 9.23 9.29
CA LYS A 212 25.25 9.17 9.79
C LYS A 212 25.93 10.51 9.56
N ILE A 213 26.48 11.11 10.63
CA ILE A 213 27.23 12.38 10.54
C ILE A 213 28.70 12.12 10.77
N ILE A 214 29.52 12.53 9.79
CA ILE A 214 30.98 12.43 9.84
C ILE A 214 31.53 13.85 9.79
N GLN A 215 32.28 14.25 10.81
CA GLN A 215 33.11 15.45 10.73
C GLN A 215 34.36 15.16 9.90
N VAL A 216 34.69 16.08 8.99
CA VAL A 216 35.87 16.00 8.12
C VAL A 216 36.76 17.19 8.41
N GLY A 217 37.96 16.93 8.79
CA GLY A 217 38.95 17.95 9.08
C GLY A 217 39.29 18.76 7.83
N THR A 218 39.37 20.08 7.99
CA THR A 218 39.72 21.05 6.96
C THR A 218 40.93 21.87 7.28
N LEU A 219 41.42 21.77 8.50
CA LEU A 219 42.62 22.53 8.94
C LEU A 219 43.87 22.03 8.23
N GLY A 220 44.40 22.85 7.35
CA GLY A 220 45.70 22.63 6.70
C GLY A 220 46.77 23.62 7.21
N PHE A 221 48.03 23.35 6.90
CA PHE A 221 49.14 24.24 7.17
C PHE A 221 49.93 24.48 5.88
N PHE A 222 50.45 25.68 5.74
CA PHE A 222 51.42 26.03 4.72
C PHE A 222 52.51 26.92 5.32
N VAL A 223 53.69 26.94 4.71
CA VAL A 223 54.77 27.85 5.10
C VAL A 223 54.77 28.98 4.08
N PRO A 224 54.57 30.26 4.53
CA PRO A 224 54.63 31.41 3.65
C PRO A 224 56.02 31.55 3.01
N SER A 225 56.09 32.07 1.77
CA SER A 225 57.36 32.28 1.05
C SER A 225 58.30 33.25 1.78
N ARG A 226 57.82 34.07 2.70
CA ARG A 226 58.57 35.01 3.54
C ARG A 226 58.24 34.75 5.01
N GLY A 227 58.50 33.56 5.50
CA GLY A 227 58.25 33.20 6.89
C GLY A 227 58.74 31.81 7.19
N SER A 228 59.06 31.55 8.47
CA SER A 228 59.55 30.25 8.94
C SER A 228 58.44 29.45 9.64
N GLU A 229 57.39 30.10 10.12
CA GLU A 229 56.35 29.45 10.89
C GLU A 229 55.20 28.99 10.02
N PRO A 230 54.70 27.76 10.21
CA PRO A 230 53.53 27.26 9.51
C PRO A 230 52.27 28.05 9.90
N VAL A 231 51.50 28.46 8.90
CA VAL A 231 50.24 29.18 9.08
C VAL A 231 49.08 28.26 8.80
N ALA A 232 48.11 28.22 9.71
CA ALA A 232 46.92 27.41 9.60
C ALA A 232 45.92 28.04 8.62
N TYR A 233 45.32 27.21 7.75
CA TYR A 233 44.25 27.61 6.86
C TYR A 233 43.13 26.61 6.87
N VAL A 234 41.90 27.09 6.60
CA VAL A 234 40.70 26.26 6.54
C VAL A 234 40.26 25.93 5.13
N LYS A 235 40.64 26.76 4.15
CA LYS A 235 40.30 26.56 2.74
C LYS A 235 41.37 27.11 1.82
N LYS A 236 41.67 26.41 0.72
CA LYS A 236 42.58 26.87 -0.32
C LYS A 236 41.75 27.05 -1.62
N LEU A 237 41.88 28.21 -2.25
CA LEU A 237 41.23 28.55 -3.50
C LEU A 237 42.27 28.87 -4.55
N ARG A 238 41.97 28.58 -5.83
CA ARG A 238 42.77 29.02 -6.99
C ARG A 238 42.01 30.15 -7.66
N MET A 239 42.54 31.38 -7.60
CA MET A 239 41.82 32.57 -8.02
C MET A 239 42.64 33.39 -9.03
N LYS A 240 41.95 34.04 -9.98
CA LYS A 240 42.50 34.98 -10.92
C LYS A 240 42.75 36.32 -10.20
N ALA A 241 44.02 36.67 -9.99
CA ALA A 241 44.39 37.88 -9.29
C ALA A 241 44.71 39.01 -10.29
N THR A 242 43.98 40.09 -10.18
CA THR A 242 44.21 41.38 -10.87
C THR A 242 44.75 42.38 -9.84
N SER A 243 45.06 43.60 -10.23
CA SER A 243 45.56 44.67 -9.37
C SER A 243 44.82 45.95 -9.58
N TYR A 244 44.58 46.74 -8.50
CA TYR A 244 43.99 48.05 -8.54
C TYR A 244 44.67 48.99 -7.57
N THR A 245 44.41 50.28 -7.76
CA THR A 245 44.89 51.35 -6.87
C THR A 245 43.71 52.28 -6.53
N SER A 246 43.94 53.25 -5.63
CA SER A 246 42.97 54.32 -5.35
C SER A 246 42.84 55.37 -6.47
N SER A 247 43.55 55.20 -7.62
CA SER A 247 43.52 56.17 -8.71
C SER A 247 42.16 56.20 -9.40
N TYR A 248 41.89 57.32 -10.14
CA TYR A 248 40.64 57.54 -10.84
C TYR A 248 40.30 56.43 -11.85
N GLU A 249 41.32 55.94 -12.53
CA GLU A 249 41.17 54.88 -13.54
C GLU A 249 40.63 53.59 -12.94
N CYS A 250 40.91 53.27 -11.66
CA CYS A 250 40.49 52.09 -10.95
C CYS A 250 39.16 52.32 -10.20
N THR A 251 38.94 53.48 -9.64
CA THR A 251 37.86 53.73 -8.67
C THR A 251 36.82 54.75 -9.15
N GLY A 252 37.12 55.52 -10.20
CA GLY A 252 36.31 56.65 -10.63
C GLY A 252 36.29 57.87 -9.68
N LYS A 253 37.17 57.85 -8.63
CA LYS A 253 37.23 58.90 -7.60
C LYS A 253 38.57 59.61 -7.59
N ARG A 254 38.55 60.92 -7.25
CA ARG A 254 39.71 61.76 -7.12
C ARG A 254 39.99 62.14 -5.66
N PRO A 255 41.22 62.54 -5.27
CA PRO A 255 41.49 63.10 -3.98
C PRO A 255 40.53 64.23 -3.64
N GLY A 256 39.83 64.15 -2.48
CA GLY A 256 38.78 65.05 -2.07
C GLY A 256 37.35 64.55 -2.30
N ASP A 257 37.12 63.57 -3.14
CA ASP A 257 35.81 62.96 -3.34
C ASP A 257 35.35 62.15 -2.14
N PRO A 258 34.07 62.14 -1.83
CA PRO A 258 33.52 61.28 -0.77
C PRO A 258 33.88 59.79 -0.98
N GLY A 259 34.53 59.18 0.01
CA GLY A 259 34.94 57.79 -0.04
C GLY A 259 36.15 57.50 -0.94
N PHE A 260 36.93 58.48 -1.35
CA PHE A 260 38.21 58.28 -1.99
C PHE A 260 39.15 57.47 -1.08
N GLY A 261 39.78 56.42 -1.61
CA GLY A 261 40.69 55.50 -0.89
C GLY A 261 40.01 54.67 0.19
N ARG A 262 38.64 54.66 0.28
CA ARG A 262 37.91 53.82 1.25
C ARG A 262 37.39 52.58 0.56
N THR A 263 37.48 51.50 1.27
CA THR A 263 36.97 50.16 0.87
C THR A 263 35.47 50.03 1.12
N ALA A 264 34.89 48.99 0.69
CA ALA A 264 33.47 48.65 0.95
C ALA A 264 33.18 48.45 2.46
N THR A 265 34.16 48.06 3.27
CA THR A 265 34.02 47.97 4.72
C THR A 265 34.25 49.30 5.45
N GLY A 266 34.55 50.40 4.70
CA GLY A 266 34.80 51.71 5.24
C GLY A 266 36.23 51.95 5.75
N THR A 267 37.09 50.97 5.67
CA THR A 267 38.53 51.09 6.01
C THR A 267 39.25 51.85 4.89
N ILE A 268 40.48 52.35 5.18
CA ILE A 268 41.36 52.91 4.18
C ILE A 268 42.08 51.78 3.47
N ALA A 269 42.01 51.72 2.15
CA ALA A 269 42.75 50.74 1.35
C ALA A 269 44.25 50.90 1.56
N ARG A 270 44.95 49.83 1.79
CA ARG A 270 46.36 49.85 2.13
C ARG A 270 47.14 48.65 1.56
N ARG A 271 48.34 48.88 1.18
CA ARG A 271 49.34 47.86 0.88
C ARG A 271 50.32 47.76 2.06
N ASN A 272 50.35 46.61 2.75
CA ASN A 272 51.24 46.36 3.88
C ASN A 272 51.97 45.02 3.68
N PRO A 273 53.18 45.02 3.13
CA PRO A 273 53.94 43.78 2.90
C PRO A 273 54.32 43.01 4.17
N ASN A 274 54.37 43.69 5.33
CA ASN A 274 54.71 43.10 6.62
C ASN A 274 53.49 42.82 7.50
N GLY A 275 52.31 43.05 7.00
CA GLY A 275 51.04 42.83 7.70
C GLY A 275 49.90 42.50 6.71
N PHE A 276 48.71 42.94 7.04
CA PHE A 276 47.55 42.67 6.20
C PHE A 276 47.30 43.83 5.23
N SER A 277 47.25 43.50 3.93
CA SER A 277 46.92 44.41 2.85
C SER A 277 45.40 44.28 2.52
N THR A 278 44.85 45.29 1.86
CA THR A 278 43.47 45.26 1.36
C THR A 278 43.36 44.49 0.07
N VAL A 279 42.27 43.71 -0.09
CA VAL A 279 41.89 43.07 -1.34
C VAL A 279 40.38 43.17 -1.57
N ALA A 280 39.98 43.31 -2.85
CA ALA A 280 38.60 43.22 -3.25
C ALA A 280 38.25 41.77 -3.67
N VAL A 281 37.07 41.32 -3.26
CA VAL A 281 36.58 39.97 -3.43
C VAL A 281 35.11 39.95 -3.88
N ASP A 282 34.63 38.80 -4.32
CA ASP A 282 33.21 38.50 -4.37
C ASP A 282 32.73 38.02 -2.98
N PRO A 283 31.85 38.78 -2.27
CA PRO A 283 31.42 38.41 -0.91
C PRO A 283 30.69 37.07 -0.84
N ASP A 284 30.09 36.60 -1.96
CA ASP A 284 29.45 35.30 -2.03
C ASP A 284 30.47 34.12 -2.03
N VAL A 285 31.72 34.41 -2.36
CA VAL A 285 32.81 33.41 -2.39
C VAL A 285 33.71 33.55 -1.15
N ILE A 286 34.11 34.79 -0.82
CA ILE A 286 34.95 35.15 0.35
C ILE A 286 34.21 36.26 1.11
N PRO A 287 33.64 35.99 2.28
CA PRO A 287 32.99 37.03 3.08
C PRO A 287 33.94 38.18 3.46
N LEU A 288 33.40 39.40 3.48
CA LEU A 288 34.17 40.57 3.93
C LEU A 288 34.66 40.36 5.39
N GLY A 289 35.87 40.87 5.68
CA GLY A 289 36.56 40.68 6.95
C GLY A 289 37.40 39.40 7.02
N THR A 290 37.31 38.52 6.02
CA THR A 290 38.08 37.27 5.98
C THR A 290 39.60 37.59 5.87
N ARG A 291 40.40 36.94 6.72
CA ARG A 291 41.88 36.99 6.64
C ARG A 291 42.37 35.96 5.61
N LEU A 292 43.28 36.39 4.78
CA LEU A 292 43.80 35.63 3.65
C LEU A 292 45.35 35.65 3.66
N TYR A 293 45.94 34.61 3.07
CA TYR A 293 47.26 34.69 2.51
C TYR A 293 47.19 34.40 1.01
N ILE A 294 47.83 35.26 0.24
CA ILE A 294 47.80 35.19 -1.23
C ILE A 294 49.26 34.99 -1.70
N GLU A 295 49.44 33.92 -2.48
CA GLU A 295 50.77 33.55 -3.00
C GLU A 295 51.33 34.67 -3.86
N GLY A 296 52.58 35.11 -3.55
CA GLY A 296 53.25 36.20 -4.23
C GLY A 296 52.81 37.61 -3.85
N TYR A 297 51.75 37.76 -3.00
CA TYR A 297 51.30 39.05 -2.50
C TYR A 297 51.45 39.19 -1.00
N GLY A 298 51.15 38.15 -0.24
CA GLY A 298 51.26 38.12 1.22
C GLY A 298 49.92 38.08 1.94
N PHE A 299 49.94 38.48 3.23
CA PHE A 299 48.74 38.55 4.06
C PHE A 299 47.81 39.67 3.62
N ALA A 300 46.48 39.37 3.62
CA ALA A 300 45.45 40.30 3.20
C ALA A 300 44.17 40.14 3.99
N ILE A 301 43.31 41.15 3.97
CA ILE A 301 41.94 41.11 4.45
C ILE A 301 41.01 41.45 3.30
N ALA A 302 39.94 40.68 3.17
CA ALA A 302 38.85 40.96 2.25
C ALA A 302 38.04 42.15 2.75
N GLU A 303 38.42 43.35 2.34
CA GLU A 303 37.82 44.62 2.84
C GLU A 303 37.05 45.37 1.74
N ASP A 304 37.23 44.94 0.48
CA ASP A 304 36.65 45.69 -0.66
C ASP A 304 35.88 44.79 -1.63
N VAL A 305 35.10 45.41 -2.49
CA VAL A 305 34.37 44.79 -3.58
C VAL A 305 34.61 45.56 -4.87
N GLY A 306 34.47 44.88 -6.01
CA GLY A 306 34.53 45.52 -7.33
C GLY A 306 33.45 45.03 -8.27
N GLY A 307 32.94 45.91 -9.13
CA GLY A 307 31.89 45.49 -10.11
C GLY A 307 32.33 44.36 -11.04
N GLY A 308 33.65 44.28 -11.32
CA GLY A 308 34.26 43.22 -12.13
C GLY A 308 34.90 42.11 -11.34
N VAL A 309 34.78 42.09 -10.00
CA VAL A 309 35.38 41.06 -9.10
C VAL A 309 34.26 40.07 -8.74
N LYS A 310 34.11 39.02 -9.51
CA LYS A 310 33.06 38.02 -9.36
C LYS A 310 33.63 36.59 -9.45
N GLY A 311 33.03 35.69 -8.65
CA GLY A 311 33.40 34.28 -8.63
C GLY A 311 34.82 34.03 -8.15
N ASP A 312 35.64 33.44 -9.01
CA ASP A 312 37.02 33.07 -8.76
C ASP A 312 38.03 34.21 -9.02
N LYS A 313 37.58 35.46 -9.08
CA LYS A 313 38.43 36.65 -9.28
C LYS A 313 38.68 37.35 -7.93
N ILE A 314 39.91 37.80 -7.74
CA ILE A 314 40.35 38.63 -6.60
C ILE A 314 41.15 39.82 -7.13
N ASP A 315 40.98 41.00 -6.54
CA ASP A 315 41.66 42.21 -6.98
C ASP A 315 42.53 42.76 -5.83
N LEU A 316 43.82 42.88 -6.11
CA LEU A 316 44.84 43.17 -5.11
C LEU A 316 45.15 44.65 -5.09
N TYR A 317 45.01 45.28 -3.92
CA TYR A 317 45.35 46.71 -3.77
C TYR A 317 46.85 46.95 -3.75
N PHE A 318 47.28 47.94 -4.49
CA PHE A 318 48.64 48.47 -4.47
C PHE A 318 48.59 50.01 -4.33
N GLU A 319 49.69 50.58 -3.79
CA GLU A 319 49.82 52.03 -3.72
C GLU A 319 50.02 52.59 -5.14
N PRO A 320 49.36 53.73 -5.48
CA PRO A 320 49.51 54.37 -6.77
C PRO A 320 50.98 54.69 -7.10
N GLY A 321 51.39 54.48 -8.34
CA GLY A 321 52.73 54.85 -8.83
C GLY A 321 53.88 53.94 -8.40
N THR A 322 53.58 52.88 -7.64
CA THR A 322 54.63 51.93 -7.16
C THR A 322 55.14 50.97 -8.24
N LYS A 323 56.39 50.53 -8.10
CA LYS A 323 56.93 49.44 -8.91
C LYS A 323 56.20 48.14 -8.75
N GLU A 324 55.70 47.84 -7.52
CA GLU A 324 54.93 46.65 -7.22
C GLU A 324 53.67 46.59 -8.10
N PHE A 325 52.91 47.69 -8.22
CA PHE A 325 51.75 47.78 -9.07
C PHE A 325 52.08 47.55 -10.54
N ARG A 326 53.08 48.24 -11.04
CA ARG A 326 53.49 48.13 -12.47
C ARG A 326 54.00 46.72 -12.84
N ASN A 327 54.55 46.00 -11.87
CA ASN A 327 55.13 44.65 -12.08
C ASN A 327 54.11 43.55 -11.86
N TRP A 328 52.90 43.83 -11.33
CA TRP A 328 51.88 42.82 -11.14
C TRP A 328 51.18 42.58 -12.48
N SER A 329 51.30 41.37 -12.99
CA SER A 329 50.52 40.89 -14.15
C SER A 329 49.39 40.03 -13.67
N THR A 330 48.25 40.10 -14.37
CA THR A 330 47.10 39.21 -14.09
C THR A 330 47.53 37.76 -14.20
N ARG A 331 47.30 36.99 -13.15
CA ARG A 331 47.68 35.57 -13.05
C ARG A 331 46.82 34.81 -12.10
N TYR A 332 46.87 33.50 -12.17
CA TYR A 332 46.19 32.62 -11.16
C TYR A 332 47.14 32.43 -9.98
N VAL A 333 46.63 32.62 -8.77
CA VAL A 333 47.38 32.48 -7.50
C VAL A 333 46.61 31.55 -6.55
N ASP A 334 47.34 30.94 -5.63
CA ASP A 334 46.74 30.22 -4.52
C ASP A 334 46.39 31.23 -3.42
N VAL A 335 45.10 31.18 -2.99
CA VAL A 335 44.55 32.00 -1.91
C VAL A 335 44.17 31.08 -0.75
N TYR A 336 44.76 31.30 0.39
CA TYR A 336 44.51 30.54 1.62
C TYR A 336 43.60 31.36 2.54
N ILE A 337 42.47 30.83 2.88
CA ILE A 337 41.56 31.40 3.89
C ILE A 337 42.12 30.97 5.24
N LEU A 338 42.57 31.94 6.05
CA LEU A 338 43.20 31.71 7.33
C LEU A 338 42.13 31.36 8.38
N ARG A 339 42.59 30.65 9.42
CA ARG A 339 41.79 30.37 10.59
C ARG A 339 41.51 31.62 11.42
#